data_3ba6b50d2e64ba45d80e04ba8d68f789
#
_entry.id   3ba6b50d2e64ba45d80e04ba8d68f789
#
_cell.length_a   1.000
_cell.length_b   1.000
_cell.length_c   1.000
_cell.angle_alpha   90.00
_cell.angle_beta   90.00
_cell.angle_gamma   90.00
#
_symmetry.space_group_name_H-M   'P 1'
#
loop_
_entity.id
_entity.type
_entity.pdbx_description
1 polymer ?
#
loop_
_entity_poly.entity_id
_entity_poly.type
_entity_poly.pdbx_seq_one_letter_code
_entity_poly.pdbx_strand_id
1 'polypeptide(L)'
;MLTDLPQINRNIVPAFYHLLQAQEFNKQVENTKKLQSEIAKIVEISDPQGPFFLGPQLSYVDVQFAPWMIRFTRVLKHYRGWPDATPGSRWGRWLDAVENHEHVKNTTSLDELYIDSYERYAQNRPNTSELADAVNGGYGLP
;
A
#
# COMPACT_ATOMS: atom_id res chain seq x y z
N MET A 1 14.77 15.93 -9.49
CA MET A 1 14.87 16.87 -8.34
C MET A 1 14.29 16.22 -7.09
N LEU A 2 14.89 16.53 -5.94
CA LEU A 2 14.42 15.98 -4.67
C LEU A 2 12.98 16.39 -4.35
N THR A 3 12.56 17.57 -4.80
CA THR A 3 11.20 18.08 -4.62
C THR A 3 10.15 17.29 -5.39
N ASP A 4 10.58 16.51 -6.39
CA ASP A 4 9.68 15.73 -7.24
C ASP A 4 9.54 14.26 -6.78
N LEU A 5 10.19 13.90 -5.65
CA LEU A 5 10.08 12.55 -5.11
C LEU A 5 8.68 12.29 -4.58
N PRO A 6 8.17 11.07 -4.75
CA PRO A 6 6.84 10.71 -4.27
C PRO A 6 6.72 10.85 -2.76
N GLN A 7 5.57 11.33 -2.32
CA GLN A 7 5.23 11.48 -0.90
C GLN A 7 4.40 10.27 -0.46
N ILE A 8 5.06 9.12 -0.28
CA ILE A 8 4.38 7.87 0.03
C ILE A 8 3.55 7.98 1.31
N ASN A 9 4.15 8.50 2.38
CA ASN A 9 3.46 8.63 3.66
C ASN A 9 2.29 9.60 3.61
N ARG A 10 2.35 10.58 2.73
CA ARG A 10 1.32 11.61 2.64
C ARG A 10 0.17 11.22 1.71
N ASN A 11 0.48 10.59 0.58
CA ASN A 11 -0.51 10.35 -0.47
C ASN A 11 -0.98 8.90 -0.53
N ILE A 12 -0.10 7.95 -0.26
CA ILE A 12 -0.42 6.52 -0.40
C ILE A 12 -0.98 5.95 0.89
N VAL A 13 -0.34 6.20 2.03
CA VAL A 13 -0.73 5.59 3.30
C VAL A 13 -2.15 5.96 3.71
N PRO A 14 -2.56 7.25 3.68
CA PRO A 14 -3.95 7.58 3.99
C PRO A 14 -4.94 6.97 3.00
N ALA A 15 -4.62 6.94 1.71
CA ALA A 15 -5.49 6.34 0.70
C ALA A 15 -5.68 4.84 0.91
N PHE A 16 -4.61 4.15 1.32
CA PHE A 16 -4.68 2.73 1.70
C PHE A 16 -5.68 2.50 2.83
N TYR A 17 -5.56 3.25 3.93
CA TYR A 17 -6.45 3.08 5.07
C TYR A 17 -7.88 3.50 4.77
N HIS A 18 -8.09 4.55 3.99
CA HIS A 18 -9.44 4.96 3.58
C HIS A 18 -10.15 3.85 2.82
N LEU A 19 -9.45 3.18 1.91
CA LEU A 19 -10.01 2.04 1.18
C LEU A 19 -10.28 0.86 2.11
N LEU A 20 -9.29 0.51 2.93
CA LEU A 20 -9.40 -0.64 3.82
C LEU A 20 -10.56 -0.50 4.81
N GLN A 21 -10.77 0.71 5.35
CA GLN A 21 -11.80 0.97 6.35
C GLN A 21 -13.17 1.27 5.77
N ALA A 22 -13.29 1.50 4.46
CA ALA A 22 -14.58 1.80 3.83
C ALA A 22 -15.52 0.60 3.93
N GLN A 23 -16.71 0.81 4.49
CA GLN A 23 -17.70 -0.25 4.71
C GLN A 23 -18.77 -0.27 3.62
N GLU A 24 -19.09 0.87 3.01
CA GLU A 24 -20.07 0.97 1.96
C GLU A 24 -19.45 0.70 0.60
N PHE A 25 -20.16 -0.05 -0.24
CA PHE A 25 -19.66 -0.43 -1.57
C PHE A 25 -19.24 0.79 -2.40
N ASN A 26 -20.09 1.83 -2.43
CA ASN A 26 -19.78 3.03 -3.22
C ASN A 26 -18.51 3.72 -2.75
N LYS A 27 -18.28 3.73 -1.43
CA LYS A 27 -17.05 4.30 -0.86
C LYS A 27 -15.83 3.44 -1.15
N GLN A 28 -16.00 2.14 -1.17
CA GLN A 28 -14.93 1.22 -1.55
C GLN A 28 -14.51 1.44 -3.01
N VAL A 29 -15.48 1.61 -3.92
CA VAL A 29 -15.21 1.90 -5.34
C VAL A 29 -14.49 3.25 -5.49
N GLU A 30 -15.01 4.29 -4.83
CA GLU A 30 -14.41 5.63 -4.87
C GLU A 30 -12.97 5.62 -4.37
N ASN A 31 -12.73 4.98 -3.24
CA ASN A 31 -11.40 4.93 -2.63
C ASN A 31 -10.43 4.05 -3.41
N THR A 32 -10.92 3.00 -4.07
CA THR A 32 -10.10 2.19 -4.99
C THR A 32 -9.58 3.05 -6.13
N LYS A 33 -10.47 3.82 -6.77
CA LYS A 33 -10.08 4.70 -7.87
C LYS A 33 -9.09 5.77 -7.43
N LYS A 34 -9.29 6.30 -6.23
CA LYS A 34 -8.39 7.32 -5.68
C LYS A 34 -6.98 6.76 -5.45
N LEU A 35 -6.88 5.58 -4.85
CA LEU A 35 -5.58 4.95 -4.61
C LEU A 35 -4.90 4.58 -5.94
N GLN A 36 -5.65 4.05 -6.91
CA GLN A 36 -5.13 3.77 -8.23
C GLN A 36 -4.58 5.02 -8.92
N SER A 37 -5.28 6.15 -8.77
CA SER A 37 -4.84 7.43 -9.31
C SER A 37 -3.53 7.91 -8.68
N GLU A 38 -3.39 7.77 -7.36
CA GLU A 38 -2.16 8.15 -6.67
C GLU A 38 -0.98 7.26 -7.09
N ILE A 39 -1.22 5.97 -7.25
CA ILE A 39 -0.20 5.04 -7.76
C ILE A 39 0.20 5.42 -9.19
N ALA A 40 -0.77 5.73 -10.04
CA ALA A 40 -0.51 6.09 -11.43
C ALA A 40 0.39 7.33 -11.55
N LYS A 41 0.20 8.31 -10.67
CA LYS A 41 1.04 9.51 -10.63
C LYS A 41 2.50 9.17 -10.34
N ILE A 42 2.73 8.23 -9.41
CA ILE A 42 4.08 7.81 -9.05
C ILE A 42 4.71 7.01 -10.20
N VAL A 43 3.94 6.12 -10.82
CA VAL A 43 4.43 5.34 -11.97
C VAL A 43 4.82 6.25 -13.13
N GLU A 44 4.05 7.30 -13.37
CA GLU A 44 4.31 8.25 -14.45
C GLU A 44 5.68 8.92 -14.34
N ILE A 45 6.11 9.24 -13.12
CA ILE A 45 7.40 9.88 -12.90
C ILE A 45 8.55 8.89 -12.65
N SER A 46 8.26 7.58 -12.61
CA SER A 46 9.29 6.57 -12.46
C SER A 46 10.08 6.37 -13.76
N ASP A 47 11.27 5.78 -13.64
CA ASP A 47 12.07 5.41 -14.82
C ASP A 47 11.25 4.50 -15.73
N PRO A 48 11.13 4.82 -17.03
CA PRO A 48 10.27 4.03 -17.94
C PRO A 48 10.74 2.59 -18.13
N GLN A 49 12.02 2.30 -17.98
CA GLN A 49 12.53 0.94 -18.08
C GLN A 49 12.55 0.21 -16.76
N GLY A 50 12.96 0.88 -15.70
CA GLY A 50 13.02 0.34 -14.36
C GLY A 50 14.00 -0.80 -14.20
N PRO A 51 13.63 -1.89 -13.51
CA PRO A 51 12.30 -2.15 -12.94
C PRO A 51 11.99 -1.37 -11.67
N PHE A 52 13.01 -0.78 -11.04
CA PHE A 52 12.84 0.05 -9.84
C PHE A 52 12.51 1.49 -10.20
N PHE A 53 12.20 2.30 -9.19
CA PHE A 53 11.72 3.67 -9.41
C PHE A 53 12.71 4.53 -10.21
N LEU A 54 14.00 4.48 -9.84
CA LEU A 54 15.04 5.28 -10.49
C LEU A 54 15.79 4.55 -11.61
N GLY A 55 15.57 3.26 -11.80
CA GLY A 55 16.27 2.50 -12.83
C GLY A 55 16.50 1.03 -12.43
N PRO A 56 17.68 0.48 -12.75
CA PRO A 56 17.93 -0.96 -12.60
C PRO A 56 18.22 -1.41 -11.17
N GLN A 57 18.40 -0.48 -10.22
CA GLN A 57 18.77 -0.84 -8.85
C GLN A 57 17.78 -0.29 -7.84
N LEU A 58 17.65 -1.00 -6.72
CA LEU A 58 16.78 -0.60 -5.60
C LEU A 58 17.23 0.77 -5.08
N SER A 59 16.25 1.66 -4.86
CA SER A 59 16.48 3.01 -4.34
C SER A 59 15.65 3.26 -3.09
N TYR A 60 15.84 4.42 -2.47
CA TYR A 60 15.11 4.82 -1.26
C TYR A 60 13.59 4.82 -1.49
N VAL A 61 13.12 5.27 -2.65
CA VAL A 61 11.67 5.30 -2.95
C VAL A 61 11.09 3.89 -2.95
N ASP A 62 11.81 2.93 -3.53
CA ASP A 62 11.39 1.52 -3.56
C ASP A 62 11.26 0.97 -2.15
N VAL A 63 12.24 1.24 -1.30
CA VAL A 63 12.26 0.77 0.10
C VAL A 63 11.09 1.38 0.87
N GLN A 64 10.84 2.66 0.69
CA GLN A 64 9.75 3.37 1.36
C GLN A 64 8.38 2.85 0.92
N PHE A 65 8.23 2.48 -0.34
CA PHE A 65 6.98 2.00 -0.90
C PHE A 65 6.75 0.50 -0.68
N ALA A 66 7.82 -0.28 -0.53
CA ALA A 66 7.75 -1.74 -0.44
C ALA A 66 6.75 -2.28 0.59
N PRO A 67 6.70 -1.78 1.84
CA PRO A 67 5.72 -2.28 2.80
C PRO A 67 4.28 -2.13 2.33
N TRP A 68 3.97 -1.05 1.62
CA TRP A 68 2.63 -0.77 1.13
C TRP A 68 2.30 -1.58 -0.12
N MET A 69 3.28 -1.79 -1.01
CA MET A 69 3.12 -2.69 -2.16
C MET A 69 2.73 -4.09 -1.70
N ILE A 70 3.39 -4.60 -0.67
CA ILE A 70 3.07 -5.91 -0.09
C ILE A 70 1.65 -5.90 0.48
N ARG A 71 1.25 -4.84 1.17
CA ARG A 71 -0.09 -4.73 1.74
C ARG A 71 -1.18 -4.60 0.68
N PHE A 72 -0.88 -4.01 -0.46
CA PHE A 72 -1.84 -3.99 -1.58
C PHE A 72 -2.15 -5.42 -2.03
N THR A 73 -1.13 -6.23 -2.20
CA THR A 73 -1.29 -7.58 -2.75
C THR A 73 -1.76 -8.61 -1.72
N ARG A 74 -1.56 -8.37 -0.43
CA ARG A 74 -2.00 -9.28 0.64
C ARG A 74 -3.27 -8.81 1.31
N VAL A 75 -3.31 -7.57 1.76
CA VAL A 75 -4.42 -7.04 2.56
C VAL A 75 -5.57 -6.53 1.70
N LEU A 76 -5.31 -5.59 0.80
CA LEU A 76 -6.36 -5.00 -0.03
C LEU A 76 -6.95 -6.02 -1.00
N LYS A 77 -6.14 -6.91 -1.54
CA LYS A 77 -6.64 -7.98 -2.40
C LYS A 77 -7.61 -8.87 -1.64
N HIS A 78 -7.26 -9.26 -0.43
CA HIS A 78 -8.10 -10.14 0.40
C HIS A 78 -9.41 -9.46 0.82
N TYR A 79 -9.34 -8.24 1.34
CA TYR A 79 -10.51 -7.58 1.94
C TYR A 79 -11.32 -6.73 0.97
N ARG A 80 -10.69 -6.20 -0.07
CA ARG A 80 -11.34 -5.23 -0.97
C ARG A 80 -11.26 -5.62 -2.44
N GLY A 81 -10.72 -6.80 -2.75
CA GLY A 81 -10.63 -7.25 -4.13
C GLY A 81 -9.70 -6.41 -4.99
N TRP A 82 -8.64 -5.87 -4.40
CA TRP A 82 -7.65 -5.07 -5.14
C TRP A 82 -7.15 -5.85 -6.35
N PRO A 83 -7.19 -5.25 -7.56
CA PRO A 83 -6.84 -5.99 -8.76
C PRO A 83 -5.35 -6.28 -8.86
N ASP A 84 -5.02 -7.42 -9.47
CA ASP A 84 -3.63 -7.73 -9.81
C ASP A 84 -3.13 -6.74 -10.87
N ALA A 85 -1.83 -6.43 -10.80
CA ALA A 85 -1.23 -5.59 -11.81
C ALA A 85 -1.24 -6.32 -13.17
N THR A 86 -1.45 -5.55 -14.25
CA THR A 86 -1.37 -6.12 -15.60
C THR A 86 0.04 -6.66 -15.84
N PRO A 87 0.18 -7.95 -16.23
CA PRO A 87 1.49 -8.51 -16.49
C PRO A 87 2.26 -7.71 -17.54
N GLY A 88 3.53 -7.42 -17.25
CA GLY A 88 4.39 -6.65 -18.15
C GLY A 88 4.19 -5.14 -18.13
N SER A 89 3.17 -4.64 -17.41
CA SER A 89 2.98 -3.21 -17.25
C SER A 89 4.11 -2.62 -16.40
N ARG A 90 4.29 -1.30 -16.47
CA ARG A 90 5.33 -0.63 -15.66
C ARG A 90 5.12 -0.88 -14.17
N TRP A 91 3.88 -0.75 -13.69
CA TRP A 91 3.52 -1.04 -12.31
C TRP A 91 3.77 -2.50 -11.95
N GLY A 92 3.35 -3.43 -12.81
CA GLY A 92 3.56 -4.86 -12.58
C GLY A 92 5.03 -5.24 -12.47
N ARG A 93 5.88 -4.71 -13.37
CA ARG A 93 7.33 -4.95 -13.32
C ARG A 93 7.96 -4.39 -12.06
N TRP A 94 7.50 -3.22 -11.63
CA TRP A 94 7.99 -2.60 -10.40
C TRP A 94 7.61 -3.42 -9.17
N LEU A 95 6.33 -3.82 -9.05
CA LEU A 95 5.87 -4.69 -7.97
C LEU A 95 6.68 -5.98 -7.91
N ASP A 96 6.83 -6.67 -9.03
CA ASP A 96 7.56 -7.94 -9.08
C ASP A 96 9.02 -7.75 -8.65
N ALA A 97 9.68 -6.71 -9.12
CA ALA A 97 11.06 -6.45 -8.77
C ALA A 97 11.23 -6.14 -7.29
N VAL A 98 10.36 -5.35 -6.71
CA VAL A 98 10.41 -5.00 -5.29
C VAL A 98 10.12 -6.23 -4.43
N GLU A 99 9.04 -6.96 -4.72
CA GLU A 99 8.67 -8.15 -3.95
C GLU A 99 9.73 -9.25 -4.00
N ASN A 100 10.44 -9.37 -5.12
CA ASN A 100 11.45 -10.40 -5.30
C ASN A 100 12.86 -9.97 -4.89
N HIS A 101 13.04 -8.71 -4.51
CA HIS A 101 14.33 -8.24 -4.04
C HIS A 101 14.67 -8.90 -2.69
N GLU A 102 15.91 -9.38 -2.56
CA GLU A 102 16.36 -10.12 -1.38
C GLU A 102 16.08 -9.39 -0.06
N HIS A 103 16.39 -8.11 0.01
CA HIS A 103 16.18 -7.33 1.24
C HIS A 103 14.70 -7.20 1.59
N VAL A 104 13.85 -7.07 0.60
CA VAL A 104 12.39 -6.97 0.83
C VAL A 104 11.84 -8.31 1.29
N LYS A 105 12.24 -9.41 0.63
CA LYS A 105 11.80 -10.76 1.02
C LYS A 105 12.18 -11.09 2.46
N ASN A 106 13.38 -10.72 2.87
CA ASN A 106 13.88 -11.01 4.22
C ASN A 106 13.11 -10.29 5.32
N THR A 107 12.38 -9.21 4.98
CA THR A 107 11.58 -8.45 5.94
C THR A 107 10.08 -8.69 5.79
N THR A 108 9.67 -9.51 4.81
CA THR A 108 8.26 -9.78 4.55
C THR A 108 7.77 -10.93 5.44
N SER A 109 6.65 -10.69 6.14
CA SER A 109 6.01 -11.69 6.99
C SER A 109 5.15 -12.65 6.16
N LEU A 110 4.59 -13.67 6.82
CA LEU A 110 3.64 -14.59 6.19
C LEU A 110 2.36 -13.85 5.81
N ASP A 111 1.72 -14.27 4.72
CA ASP A 111 0.48 -13.66 4.23
C ASP A 111 -0.60 -13.67 5.30
N GLU A 112 -0.73 -14.78 6.05
CA GLU A 112 -1.74 -14.93 7.11
C GLU A 112 -1.57 -13.89 8.21
N LEU A 113 -0.34 -13.50 8.52
CA LEU A 113 -0.09 -12.47 9.53
C LEU A 113 -0.57 -11.10 9.08
N TYR A 114 -0.38 -10.78 7.80
CA TYR A 114 -0.91 -9.52 7.25
C TYR A 114 -2.44 -9.51 7.29
N ILE A 115 -3.07 -10.59 6.86
CA ILE A 115 -4.52 -10.71 6.82
C ILE A 115 -5.11 -10.56 8.23
N ASP A 116 -4.57 -11.30 9.20
CA ASP A 116 -5.05 -11.24 10.58
C ASP A 116 -4.84 -9.87 11.21
N SER A 117 -3.68 -9.26 10.98
CA SER A 117 -3.34 -7.96 11.57
C SER A 117 -4.25 -6.82 11.11
N TYR A 118 -4.79 -6.93 9.91
CA TYR A 118 -5.61 -5.87 9.31
C TYR A 118 -7.11 -6.15 9.36
N GLU A 119 -7.55 -7.31 9.86
CA GLU A 119 -8.97 -7.66 9.93
C GLU A 119 -9.81 -6.59 10.62
N ARG A 120 -9.35 -6.12 11.77
CA ARG A 120 -10.08 -5.11 12.57
C ARG A 120 -10.24 -3.79 11.82
N TYR A 121 -9.23 -3.40 11.05
CA TYR A 121 -9.30 -2.20 10.21
C TYR A 121 -10.28 -2.40 9.05
N ALA A 122 -10.24 -3.56 8.42
CA ALA A 122 -11.12 -3.88 7.30
C ALA A 122 -12.60 -3.91 7.74
N GLN A 123 -12.87 -4.33 8.97
CA GLN A 123 -14.21 -4.37 9.54
C GLN A 123 -14.55 -3.09 10.30
N ASN A 124 -13.58 -2.17 10.44
CA ASN A 124 -13.70 -0.91 11.18
C ASN A 124 -14.31 -1.13 12.57
N ARG A 125 -13.88 -2.19 13.26
CA ARG A 125 -14.41 -2.53 14.59
C ARG A 125 -13.70 -1.70 15.67
N PRO A 126 -14.47 -1.07 16.58
CA PRO A 126 -13.87 -0.39 17.72
C PRO A 126 -13.36 -1.39 18.76
N ASN A 127 -12.49 -0.92 19.67
CA ASN A 127 -11.99 -1.66 20.82
C ASN A 127 -11.23 -2.95 20.45
N THR A 128 -10.60 -2.97 19.26
CA THR A 128 -9.85 -4.13 18.79
C THR A 128 -8.34 -3.92 18.81
N SER A 129 -7.88 -2.67 19.08
CA SER A 129 -6.46 -2.36 19.25
C SER A 129 -6.33 -1.07 20.07
N GLU A 130 -5.16 -0.86 20.67
CA GLU A 130 -4.86 0.39 21.38
C GLU A 130 -4.99 1.61 20.47
N LEU A 131 -4.55 1.48 19.21
CA LEU A 131 -4.67 2.57 18.26
C LEU A 131 -6.13 2.88 17.94
N ALA A 132 -6.93 1.87 17.68
CA ALA A 132 -8.36 2.04 17.41
C ALA A 132 -9.07 2.65 18.60
N ASP A 133 -8.74 2.18 19.81
CA ASP A 133 -9.32 2.71 21.04
C ASP A 133 -8.95 4.18 21.25
N ALA A 134 -7.70 4.53 21.03
CA ALA A 134 -7.24 5.91 21.19
C ALA A 134 -7.94 6.83 20.17
N VAL A 135 -8.05 6.43 18.93
CA VAL A 135 -8.70 7.22 17.88
C VAL A 135 -10.19 7.37 18.16
N ASN A 136 -10.88 6.26 18.47
CA ASN A 136 -12.33 6.26 18.68
C ASN A 136 -12.72 6.93 20.01
N GLY A 137 -11.88 6.81 21.03
CA GLY A 137 -12.13 7.41 22.35
C GLY A 137 -11.64 8.84 22.50
N GLY A 138 -10.90 9.37 21.55
CA GLY A 138 -10.33 10.71 21.62
C GLY A 138 -9.14 10.81 22.56
N TYR A 139 -8.53 9.69 22.93
CA TYR A 139 -7.35 9.66 23.78
C TYR A 139 -6.08 9.69 22.96
N GLY A 140 -5.01 10.22 23.54
CA GLY A 140 -3.69 10.12 22.94
C GLY A 140 -3.17 8.70 23.02
N LEU A 141 -2.19 8.38 22.17
CA LEU A 141 -1.51 7.10 22.22
C LEU A 141 -0.66 6.99 23.50
N PRO A 142 -0.57 5.81 24.07
CA PRO A 142 0.28 5.60 25.25
C PRO A 142 1.77 5.80 24.97
#